data_cadb14077439956cf69145709884c686
#
_entry.id   cadb14077439956cf69145709884c686
#
_cell.length_a   1.000
_cell.length_b   1.000
_cell.length_c   1.000
_cell.angle_alpha   90.00
_cell.angle_beta   90.00
_cell.angle_gamma   90.00
#
_symmetry.space_group_name_H-M   'P 1'
#
loop_
_entity.id
_entity.type
_entity.pdbx_description
1 polymer ?
#
loop_
_entity_poly.entity_id
_entity_poly.type
_entity_poly.pdbx_seq_one_letter_code
_entity_poly.pdbx_strand_id
1 'polypeptide(L)'
;MALMTAKEYIDSLRKLNTRVYMFGEKLDNWVDHPMIRPSINCVAMTYALAQDPRYEELMTATSSLTGRKINRFTHLHQSADDLVKKVKMQRLLGQKTASCFQRCVGMDAFNAVYSTTYEVDEKCGTSYHENFKKFLVYVQDNDLTVDGAMTDPKGDRSKAPHEQADPDMYVHVVERRDDGIVVCGAKCHQTGSINSHWHIFMPTIAMGEADRDYAVSFACPTDAEGLYMIYGRQSCDTRKLEDGCIDVGNAKFGGQEALVVLDHVFIPNEYIFLNGEYEFAGMMVERFAGYHRQSYGGCKVGVGDVVIGAAALAAEYNGVEKASHIKDKLIEMTHLNETLYSCGIACSCEGCPTKAGNYQIDLLLANVCKQNVTRFPYEIVRLAEDIAGGLMVTMPSETDFKSDTVVGREGETIGEICSKYFAGREGVSTENRQRIMRFLENMCLGAAAVGYRTESLHGAGSPQAQRVMIARQGNIQGKKKLAKNIAGIKE
;
A
#
# COMPACT_ATOMS: atom_id res chain seq x y z
N MET A 1 23.61 3.11 14.60
CA MET A 1 22.74 4.13 15.21
C MET A 1 21.50 3.45 15.76
N ALA A 2 20.78 4.04 16.70
CA ALA A 2 19.49 3.50 17.15
C ALA A 2 18.43 3.78 16.08
N LEU A 3 17.46 2.86 15.92
CA LEU A 3 16.31 3.07 15.03
C LEU A 3 15.46 4.23 15.56
N MET A 4 14.82 4.99 14.68
CA MET A 4 13.90 6.06 15.08
C MET A 4 12.71 5.52 15.89
N THR A 5 12.28 6.30 16.86
CA THR A 5 10.98 6.13 17.51
C THR A 5 9.86 6.69 16.61
N ALA A 6 8.62 6.31 16.90
CA ALA A 6 7.44 6.88 16.20
C ALA A 6 7.38 8.42 16.34
N LYS A 7 7.80 8.96 17.50
CA LYS A 7 7.84 10.42 17.74
C LYS A 7 8.93 11.08 16.89
N GLU A 8 10.13 10.54 16.86
CA GLU A 8 11.23 11.08 16.06
C GLU A 8 10.89 11.06 14.56
N TYR A 9 10.23 10.00 14.07
CA TYR A 9 9.73 9.97 12.70
C TYR A 9 8.74 11.12 12.43
N ILE A 10 7.74 11.33 13.27
CA ILE A 10 6.76 12.41 13.09
C ILE A 10 7.46 13.78 13.17
N ASP A 11 8.38 13.96 14.12
CA ASP A 11 9.14 15.20 14.28
C ASP A 11 10.09 15.45 13.09
N SER A 12 10.60 14.39 12.44
CA SER A 12 11.43 14.53 11.24
C SER A 12 10.62 15.02 10.03
N LEU A 13 9.37 14.57 9.87
CA LEU A 13 8.48 15.08 8.81
C LEU A 13 8.19 16.58 8.96
N ARG A 14 8.03 17.08 10.20
CA ARG A 14 7.80 18.51 10.45
C ARG A 14 8.98 19.41 10.05
N LYS A 15 10.17 18.84 9.86
CA LYS A 15 11.35 19.57 9.41
C LYS A 15 11.44 19.72 7.90
N LEU A 16 10.65 18.94 7.15
CA LEU A 16 10.61 18.98 5.71
C LEU A 16 9.77 20.17 5.22
N ASN A 17 10.24 20.83 4.18
CA ASN A 17 9.49 21.90 3.51
C ASN A 17 8.60 21.33 2.38
N THR A 18 7.91 20.24 2.68
CA THR A 18 7.06 19.54 1.71
C THR A 18 5.88 20.39 1.29
N ARG A 19 5.63 20.48 -0.01
CA ARG A 19 4.52 21.25 -0.57
C ARG A 19 3.31 20.35 -0.83
N VAL A 20 2.31 20.43 0.05
CA VAL A 20 1.07 19.65 0.00
C VAL A 20 -0.11 20.59 -0.24
N TYR A 21 -0.93 20.24 -1.23
CA TYR A 21 -2.17 20.95 -1.56
C TYR A 21 -3.39 20.06 -1.31
N MET A 22 -4.45 20.63 -0.77
CA MET A 22 -5.74 19.97 -0.53
C MET A 22 -6.87 20.99 -0.59
N PHE A 23 -7.97 20.66 -1.27
CA PHE A 23 -9.13 21.56 -1.47
C PHE A 23 -8.80 22.92 -2.12
N GLY A 24 -7.76 22.95 -2.97
CA GLY A 24 -7.33 24.15 -3.67
C GLY A 24 -6.35 25.05 -2.89
N GLU A 25 -5.97 24.66 -1.69
CA GLU A 25 -5.10 25.42 -0.81
C GLU A 25 -3.82 24.69 -0.46
N LYS A 26 -2.72 25.43 -0.25
CA LYS A 26 -1.48 24.90 0.32
C LYS A 26 -1.66 24.71 1.81
N LEU A 27 -1.22 23.56 2.32
CA LEU A 27 -1.26 23.27 3.75
C LEU A 27 0.06 23.65 4.41
N ASP A 28 0.03 24.61 5.34
CA ASP A 28 1.22 25.03 6.09
C ASP A 28 1.63 23.99 7.15
N ASN A 29 0.65 23.37 7.81
CA ASN A 29 0.90 22.31 8.82
C ASN A 29 0.19 21.01 8.41
N TRP A 30 0.68 20.38 7.34
CA TRP A 30 0.10 19.14 6.82
C TRP A 30 0.29 17.95 7.79
N VAL A 31 1.39 17.91 8.56
CA VAL A 31 1.71 16.79 9.48
C VAL A 31 0.65 16.62 10.58
N ASP A 32 0.11 17.72 11.09
CA ASP A 32 -0.89 17.71 12.15
C ASP A 32 -2.32 17.92 11.66
N HIS A 33 -2.52 18.03 10.34
CA HIS A 33 -3.84 18.20 9.76
C HIS A 33 -4.72 16.96 10.05
N PRO A 34 -5.96 17.14 10.57
CA PRO A 34 -6.80 16.03 11.05
C PRO A 34 -7.05 14.94 10.00
N MET A 35 -7.19 15.29 8.72
CA MET A 35 -7.40 14.31 7.65
C MET A 35 -6.11 13.57 7.25
N ILE A 36 -4.94 14.16 7.44
CA ILE A 36 -3.65 13.58 7.05
C ILE A 36 -3.04 12.78 8.20
N ARG A 37 -3.15 13.25 9.43
CA ARG A 37 -2.54 12.65 10.62
C ARG A 37 -2.79 11.14 10.76
N PRO A 38 -3.99 10.58 10.49
CA PRO A 38 -4.22 9.14 10.53
C PRO A 38 -3.32 8.33 9.60
N SER A 39 -2.96 8.85 8.43
CA SER A 39 -2.03 8.18 7.52
C SER A 39 -0.59 8.19 8.04
N ILE A 40 -0.16 9.29 8.66
CA ILE A 40 1.14 9.40 9.33
C ILE A 40 1.22 8.42 10.51
N ASN A 41 0.13 8.25 11.27
CA ASN A 41 0.05 7.28 12.36
C ASN A 41 0.25 5.84 11.89
N CYS A 42 -0.19 5.50 10.67
CA CYS A 42 0.05 4.17 10.08
C CYS A 42 1.55 3.92 9.88
N VAL A 43 2.27 4.89 9.33
CA VAL A 43 3.73 4.80 9.16
C VAL A 43 4.43 4.82 10.53
N ALA A 44 4.02 5.70 11.44
CA ALA A 44 4.56 5.77 12.81
C ALA A 44 4.42 4.45 13.57
N MET A 45 3.34 3.67 13.32
CA MET A 45 3.17 2.32 13.90
C MET A 45 4.31 1.38 13.49
N THR A 46 4.85 1.49 12.28
CA THR A 46 5.99 0.66 11.83
C THR A 46 7.24 0.93 12.67
N TYR A 47 7.46 2.16 13.08
CA TYR A 47 8.56 2.55 13.97
C TYR A 47 8.30 2.11 15.42
N ALA A 48 7.06 2.29 15.90
CA ALA A 48 6.68 1.86 17.24
C ALA A 48 6.88 0.36 17.44
N LEU A 49 6.47 -0.47 16.48
CA LEU A 49 6.63 -1.92 16.55
C LEU A 49 8.11 -2.36 16.42
N ALA A 50 8.94 -1.61 15.70
CA ALA A 50 10.39 -1.89 15.62
C ALA A 50 11.13 -1.62 16.96
N GLN A 51 10.55 -0.84 17.85
CA GLN A 51 11.05 -0.59 19.20
C GLN A 51 10.49 -1.56 20.26
N ASP A 52 9.47 -2.35 19.91
CA ASP A 52 8.84 -3.31 20.81
C ASP A 52 9.58 -4.65 20.76
N PRO A 53 10.19 -5.12 21.89
CA PRO A 53 10.94 -6.38 21.91
C PRO A 53 10.15 -7.62 21.43
N ARG A 54 8.82 -7.57 21.56
CA ARG A 54 7.94 -8.68 21.11
C ARG A 54 7.92 -8.84 19.60
N TYR A 55 8.24 -7.80 18.86
CA TYR A 55 8.17 -7.76 17.40
C TYR A 55 9.52 -7.47 16.74
N GLU A 56 10.59 -7.31 17.53
CA GLU A 56 11.91 -6.93 17.04
C GLU A 56 12.40 -7.82 15.91
N GLU A 57 12.34 -9.15 16.06
CA GLU A 57 12.77 -10.10 15.04
C GLU A 57 12.01 -9.90 13.72
N LEU A 58 10.73 -9.57 13.80
CA LEU A 58 9.88 -9.39 12.64
C LEU A 58 10.06 -8.01 11.99
N MET A 59 10.23 -6.96 12.81
CA MET A 59 10.27 -5.57 12.35
C MET A 59 11.66 -5.07 11.99
N THR A 60 12.71 -5.80 12.37
CA THR A 60 14.11 -5.42 12.09
C THR A 60 14.84 -6.49 11.29
N ALA A 61 15.98 -6.12 10.72
CA ALA A 61 16.88 -7.02 10.00
C ALA A 61 18.33 -6.57 10.17
N THR A 62 19.28 -7.38 9.73
CA THR A 62 20.69 -6.98 9.60
C THR A 62 20.93 -6.57 8.14
N SER A 63 21.49 -5.37 7.93
CA SER A 63 21.84 -4.90 6.60
C SER A 63 22.93 -5.78 5.97
N SER A 64 22.69 -6.28 4.76
CA SER A 64 23.70 -6.99 3.97
C SER A 64 24.84 -6.08 3.47
N LEU A 65 24.60 -4.75 3.46
CA LEU A 65 25.59 -3.78 2.99
C LEU A 65 26.52 -3.32 4.13
N THR A 66 26.02 -3.23 5.36
CA THR A 66 26.77 -2.60 6.46
C THR A 66 26.94 -3.48 7.70
N GLY A 67 26.24 -4.62 7.78
CA GLY A 67 26.22 -5.50 8.96
C GLY A 67 25.48 -4.91 10.18
N ARG A 68 24.85 -3.72 10.03
CA ARG A 68 24.16 -3.03 11.14
C ARG A 68 22.68 -3.46 11.21
N LYS A 69 22.10 -3.36 12.41
CA LYS A 69 20.66 -3.53 12.63
C LYS A 69 19.92 -2.36 11.98
N ILE A 70 18.91 -2.67 11.17
CA ILE A 70 18.09 -1.74 10.42
C ILE A 70 16.61 -2.06 10.59
N ASN A 71 15.75 -1.10 10.26
CA ASN A 71 14.31 -1.35 10.08
C ASN A 71 14.11 -2.27 8.86
N ARG A 72 13.26 -3.32 9.00
CA ARG A 72 13.04 -4.28 7.91
C ARG A 72 12.50 -3.64 6.63
N PHE A 73 11.86 -2.50 6.71
CA PHE A 73 11.40 -1.77 5.53
C PHE A 73 12.53 -1.24 4.62
N THR A 74 13.78 -1.24 5.10
CA THR A 74 14.96 -0.85 4.29
C THR A 74 15.87 -2.03 3.97
N HIS A 75 15.39 -3.28 4.20
CA HIS A 75 16.16 -4.49 4.02
C HIS A 75 16.15 -4.97 2.56
N LEU A 76 17.33 -5.38 2.07
CA LEU A 76 17.46 -6.18 0.86
C LEU A 76 17.26 -7.66 1.22
N HIS A 77 16.23 -8.29 0.70
CA HIS A 77 15.93 -9.70 0.99
C HIS A 77 17.08 -10.59 0.57
N GLN A 78 17.53 -11.47 1.46
CA GLN A 78 18.67 -12.38 1.24
C GLN A 78 18.23 -13.84 1.13
N SER A 79 16.99 -14.15 1.49
CA SER A 79 16.49 -15.52 1.58
C SER A 79 14.97 -15.60 1.46
N ALA A 80 14.46 -16.83 1.29
CA ALA A 80 13.03 -17.10 1.39
C ALA A 80 12.48 -16.75 2.79
N ASP A 81 13.25 -16.90 3.86
CA ASP A 81 12.86 -16.53 5.23
C ASP A 81 12.60 -15.02 5.36
N ASP A 82 13.42 -14.16 4.73
CA ASP A 82 13.18 -12.72 4.71
C ASP A 82 11.87 -12.38 4.01
N LEU A 83 11.55 -13.05 2.91
CA LEU A 83 10.30 -12.85 2.20
C LEU A 83 9.09 -13.34 3.01
N VAL A 84 9.23 -14.46 3.73
CA VAL A 84 8.19 -14.97 4.67
C VAL A 84 8.00 -14.00 5.83
N LYS A 85 9.08 -13.49 6.42
CA LYS A 85 9.04 -12.47 7.49
C LYS A 85 8.38 -11.18 7.00
N LYS A 86 8.63 -10.78 5.77
CA LYS A 86 7.95 -9.64 5.14
C LYS A 86 6.42 -9.83 5.15
N VAL A 87 5.91 -10.97 4.69
CA VAL A 87 4.46 -11.26 4.66
C VAL A 87 3.87 -11.26 6.07
N LYS A 88 4.55 -11.89 7.04
CA LYS A 88 4.13 -11.92 8.45
C LYS A 88 4.11 -10.52 9.08
N MET A 89 5.15 -9.71 8.85
CA MET A 89 5.24 -8.32 9.28
C MET A 89 4.07 -7.49 8.76
N GLN A 90 3.75 -7.65 7.48
CA GLN A 90 2.67 -6.91 6.83
C GLN A 90 1.29 -7.33 7.34
N ARG A 91 1.07 -8.62 7.63
CA ARG A 91 -0.16 -9.09 8.31
C ARG A 91 -0.29 -8.45 9.69
N LEU A 92 0.77 -8.46 10.50
CA LEU A 92 0.78 -7.81 11.82
C LEU A 92 0.40 -6.32 11.71
N LEU A 93 1.00 -5.60 10.78
CA LEU A 93 0.71 -4.16 10.60
C LEU A 93 -0.74 -3.91 10.15
N GLY A 94 -1.28 -4.72 9.26
CA GLY A 94 -2.70 -4.68 8.89
C GLY A 94 -3.61 -4.89 10.10
N GLN A 95 -3.30 -5.88 10.97
CA GLN A 95 -4.03 -6.12 12.21
C GLN A 95 -3.94 -4.95 13.21
N LYS A 96 -2.80 -4.25 13.26
CA LYS A 96 -2.56 -3.13 14.19
C LYS A 96 -3.20 -1.82 13.75
N THR A 97 -3.42 -1.63 12.46
CA THR A 97 -3.87 -0.35 11.89
C THR A 97 -5.24 -0.44 11.22
N ALA A 98 -5.68 -1.63 10.79
CA ALA A 98 -6.83 -1.82 9.90
C ALA A 98 -6.76 -0.90 8.66
N SER A 99 -5.57 -0.60 8.18
CA SER A 99 -5.32 0.34 7.08
C SER A 99 -4.01 0.03 6.37
N CYS A 100 -3.74 0.73 5.26
CA CYS A 100 -2.45 0.68 4.59
C CYS A 100 -1.38 1.41 5.41
N PHE A 101 -0.30 0.71 5.76
CA PHE A 101 0.85 1.27 6.50
C PHE A 101 1.92 1.91 5.60
N GLN A 102 1.76 1.87 4.29
CA GLN A 102 2.35 2.69 3.23
C GLN A 102 3.87 2.54 2.99
N ARG A 103 4.64 1.84 3.83
CA ARG A 103 6.09 1.66 3.65
C ARG A 103 6.49 0.49 2.72
N CYS A 104 5.54 -0.37 2.34
CA CYS A 104 5.84 -1.53 1.48
C CYS A 104 6.34 -1.13 0.10
N VAL A 105 5.82 -0.04 -0.46
CA VAL A 105 6.23 0.47 -1.79
C VAL A 105 7.72 0.81 -1.86
N GLY A 106 8.27 1.47 -0.85
CA GLY A 106 9.71 1.76 -0.76
C GLY A 106 10.55 0.50 -0.61
N MET A 107 10.16 -0.43 0.28
CA MET A 107 10.85 -1.71 0.44
C MET A 107 10.89 -2.51 -0.87
N ASP A 108 9.78 -2.54 -1.60
CA ASP A 108 9.67 -3.25 -2.87
C ASP A 108 10.51 -2.55 -3.96
N ALA A 109 10.56 -1.21 -3.96
CA ALA A 109 11.42 -0.41 -4.83
C ALA A 109 12.91 -0.69 -4.56
N PHE A 110 13.36 -0.72 -3.30
CA PHE A 110 14.74 -1.02 -2.97
C PHE A 110 15.20 -2.34 -3.56
N ASN A 111 14.41 -3.39 -3.43
CA ASN A 111 14.76 -4.72 -3.93
C ASN A 111 14.73 -4.82 -5.46
N ALA A 112 13.80 -4.13 -6.12
CA ALA A 112 13.70 -4.11 -7.57
C ALA A 112 14.84 -3.28 -8.20
N VAL A 113 15.10 -2.08 -7.69
CA VAL A 113 16.14 -1.18 -8.21
C VAL A 113 17.52 -1.78 -7.98
N TYR A 114 17.79 -2.36 -6.80
CA TYR A 114 19.06 -3.03 -6.49
C TYR A 114 19.43 -4.08 -7.53
N SER A 115 18.52 -4.99 -7.83
CA SER A 115 18.80 -6.07 -8.79
C SER A 115 18.82 -5.58 -10.24
N THR A 116 18.02 -4.56 -10.59
CA THR A 116 17.98 -4.03 -11.95
C THR A 116 19.22 -3.22 -12.27
N THR A 117 19.65 -2.33 -11.38
CA THR A 117 20.87 -1.50 -11.59
C THR A 117 22.13 -2.35 -11.75
N TYR A 118 22.23 -3.48 -11.04
CA TYR A 118 23.33 -4.42 -11.23
C TYR A 118 23.40 -4.93 -12.68
N GLU A 119 22.29 -5.33 -13.26
CA GLU A 119 22.24 -5.84 -14.64
C GLU A 119 22.39 -4.72 -15.68
N VAL A 120 21.97 -3.49 -15.37
CA VAL A 120 22.23 -2.31 -16.20
C VAL A 120 23.72 -2.02 -16.26
N ASP A 121 24.41 -1.96 -15.12
CA ASP A 121 25.85 -1.70 -15.05
C ASP A 121 26.64 -2.80 -15.78
N GLU A 122 26.25 -4.09 -15.59
CA GLU A 122 26.88 -5.23 -16.29
C GLU A 122 26.79 -5.09 -17.83
N LYS A 123 25.65 -4.61 -18.36
CA LYS A 123 25.42 -4.52 -19.80
C LYS A 123 25.89 -3.18 -20.40
N CYS A 124 25.68 -2.08 -19.67
CA CYS A 124 25.86 -0.71 -20.22
C CYS A 124 27.14 -0.02 -19.72
N GLY A 125 27.83 -0.59 -18.71
CA GLY A 125 29.05 0.00 -18.14
C GLY A 125 28.79 1.26 -17.32
N THR A 126 27.57 1.42 -16.77
CA THR A 126 27.18 2.51 -15.89
C THR A 126 27.65 2.28 -14.43
N SER A 127 27.31 3.17 -13.51
CA SER A 127 27.64 3.06 -12.08
C SER A 127 26.39 3.21 -11.19
N TYR A 128 25.22 2.92 -11.72
CA TYR A 128 23.94 3.11 -11.02
C TYR A 128 23.79 2.20 -9.82
N HIS A 129 24.35 1.00 -9.85
CA HIS A 129 24.31 0.08 -8.73
C HIS A 129 25.07 0.60 -7.51
N GLU A 130 26.26 1.18 -7.73
CA GLU A 130 27.03 1.83 -6.66
C GLU A 130 26.32 3.08 -6.11
N ASN A 131 25.74 3.90 -6.98
CA ASN A 131 24.91 5.04 -6.56
C ASN A 131 23.73 4.58 -5.68
N PHE A 132 23.03 3.55 -6.13
CA PHE A 132 21.89 3.00 -5.38
C PHE A 132 22.31 2.43 -4.02
N LYS A 133 23.44 1.71 -3.94
CA LYS A 133 23.96 1.19 -2.65
C LYS A 133 24.28 2.32 -1.67
N LYS A 134 24.93 3.40 -2.13
CA LYS A 134 25.22 4.58 -1.31
C LYS A 134 23.94 5.23 -0.80
N PHE A 135 22.95 5.41 -1.66
CA PHE A 135 21.64 5.94 -1.29
C PHE A 135 20.94 5.04 -0.26
N LEU A 136 20.91 3.73 -0.48
CA LEU A 136 20.27 2.79 0.46
C LEU A 136 20.97 2.77 1.83
N VAL A 137 22.31 2.85 1.87
CA VAL A 137 23.06 2.98 3.13
C VAL A 137 22.68 4.27 3.84
N TYR A 138 22.59 5.39 3.12
CA TYR A 138 22.12 6.66 3.70
C TYR A 138 20.71 6.54 4.29
N VAL A 139 19.78 5.89 3.57
CA VAL A 139 18.42 5.64 4.06
C VAL A 139 18.41 4.77 5.32
N GLN A 140 19.22 3.70 5.35
CA GLN A 140 19.34 2.79 6.49
C GLN A 140 19.95 3.46 7.70
N ASP A 141 20.98 4.29 7.51
CA ASP A 141 21.69 4.98 8.59
C ASP A 141 20.84 6.05 9.27
N ASN A 142 19.90 6.63 8.54
CA ASN A 142 19.00 7.64 9.05
C ASN A 142 17.58 7.09 9.31
N ASP A 143 17.36 5.78 9.14
CA ASP A 143 16.06 5.09 9.31
C ASP A 143 14.90 5.82 8.60
N LEU A 144 15.12 6.25 7.34
CA LEU A 144 14.18 7.06 6.59
C LEU A 144 13.03 6.22 6.00
N THR A 145 11.87 6.83 5.87
CA THR A 145 10.78 6.30 5.04
C THR A 145 10.95 6.78 3.60
N VAL A 146 10.86 5.86 2.66
CA VAL A 146 10.93 6.13 1.22
C VAL A 146 9.68 5.61 0.52
N ASP A 147 9.12 6.40 -0.38
CA ASP A 147 8.04 6.00 -1.28
C ASP A 147 8.60 5.40 -2.58
N GLY A 148 7.84 4.48 -3.17
CA GLY A 148 8.12 3.92 -4.50
C GLY A 148 7.16 4.50 -5.54
N ALA A 149 7.50 5.64 -6.13
CA ALA A 149 6.66 6.37 -7.07
C ALA A 149 6.75 5.75 -8.48
N MET A 150 5.90 4.74 -8.74
CA MET A 150 5.91 4.01 -10.01
C MET A 150 4.76 4.41 -10.95
N THR A 151 3.51 4.39 -10.48
CA THR A 151 2.33 4.48 -11.34
C THR A 151 2.19 5.86 -11.99
N ASP A 152 2.12 5.90 -13.33
CA ASP A 152 1.88 7.13 -14.09
C ASP A 152 0.41 7.57 -14.06
N PRO A 153 0.10 8.83 -14.32
CA PRO A 153 -1.22 9.28 -14.75
C PRO A 153 -1.71 8.43 -15.93
N LYS A 154 -3.02 8.32 -16.11
CA LYS A 154 -3.51 7.39 -17.15
C LYS A 154 -3.30 7.90 -18.57
N GLY A 155 -3.43 9.20 -18.80
CA GLY A 155 -3.32 9.78 -20.13
C GLY A 155 -4.22 9.08 -21.16
N ASP A 156 -3.84 9.13 -22.43
CA ASP A 156 -4.42 8.30 -23.49
C ASP A 156 -3.75 6.92 -23.48
N ARG A 157 -4.46 5.93 -22.98
CA ARG A 157 -3.93 4.56 -22.78
C ARG A 157 -3.72 3.76 -24.08
N SER A 158 -4.11 4.31 -25.22
CA SER A 158 -3.83 3.73 -26.53
C SER A 158 -2.48 4.17 -27.10
N LYS A 159 -1.81 5.12 -26.45
CA LYS A 159 -0.58 5.75 -26.89
C LYS A 159 0.62 5.41 -25.98
N ALA A 160 1.79 5.36 -26.60
CA ALA A 160 3.08 5.29 -25.87
C ALA A 160 3.38 6.61 -25.12
N PRO A 161 4.34 6.61 -24.17
CA PRO A 161 4.71 7.83 -23.44
C PRO A 161 5.07 9.01 -24.34
N HIS A 162 5.89 8.82 -25.35
CA HIS A 162 6.30 9.87 -26.30
C HIS A 162 5.17 10.34 -27.23
N GLU A 163 4.05 9.63 -27.32
CA GLU A 163 2.90 9.96 -28.19
C GLU A 163 1.80 10.72 -27.45
N GLN A 164 1.93 10.94 -26.14
CA GLN A 164 0.91 11.67 -25.36
C GLN A 164 0.80 13.10 -25.87
N ALA A 165 -0.41 13.68 -25.81
CA ALA A 165 -0.67 15.05 -26.27
C ALA A 165 0.13 16.08 -25.46
N ASP A 166 0.40 15.80 -24.19
CA ASP A 166 1.24 16.57 -23.31
C ASP A 166 2.47 15.70 -22.96
N PRO A 167 3.70 16.09 -23.32
CA PRO A 167 4.90 15.34 -22.99
C PRO A 167 5.12 15.20 -21.47
N ASP A 168 4.65 16.15 -20.68
CA ASP A 168 4.76 16.11 -19.20
C ASP A 168 3.72 15.21 -18.53
N MET A 169 2.88 14.50 -19.31
CA MET A 169 1.93 13.54 -18.76
C MET A 169 2.62 12.47 -17.90
N TYR A 170 3.79 12.01 -18.31
CA TYR A 170 4.61 11.03 -17.60
C TYR A 170 5.96 11.62 -17.23
N VAL A 171 6.56 11.11 -16.16
CA VAL A 171 7.88 11.57 -15.72
C VAL A 171 8.92 11.25 -16.80
N HIS A 172 9.64 12.28 -17.23
CA HIS A 172 10.69 12.18 -18.25
C HIS A 172 11.81 13.20 -18.02
N VAL A 173 12.91 12.99 -18.70
CA VAL A 173 14.07 13.89 -18.69
C VAL A 173 13.86 15.00 -19.70
N VAL A 174 13.84 16.27 -19.24
CA VAL A 174 13.75 17.47 -20.11
C VAL A 174 15.10 18.09 -20.41
N GLU A 175 16.10 17.86 -19.55
CA GLU A 175 17.47 18.35 -19.76
C GLU A 175 18.46 17.38 -19.14
N ARG A 176 19.59 17.15 -19.84
CA ARG A 176 20.74 16.41 -19.32
C ARG A 176 21.91 17.36 -19.14
N ARG A 177 22.52 17.35 -17.95
CA ARG A 177 23.66 18.18 -17.56
C ARG A 177 24.85 17.30 -17.16
N ASP A 178 26.03 17.88 -17.02
CA ASP A 178 27.22 17.15 -16.58
C ASP A 178 27.06 16.63 -15.12
N ASP A 179 26.31 17.36 -14.29
CA ASP A 179 26.12 17.08 -12.86
C ASP A 179 24.80 16.38 -12.52
N GLY A 180 23.90 16.18 -13.51
CA GLY A 180 22.63 15.53 -13.28
C GLY A 180 21.62 15.66 -14.43
N ILE A 181 20.34 15.44 -14.11
CA ILE A 181 19.21 15.59 -15.03
C ILE A 181 18.16 16.53 -14.47
N VAL A 182 17.41 17.18 -15.35
CA VAL A 182 16.18 17.89 -14.97
C VAL A 182 14.99 17.06 -15.47
N VAL A 183 13.99 16.86 -14.60
CA VAL A 183 12.83 16.02 -14.89
C VAL A 183 11.53 16.81 -14.71
N CYS A 184 10.57 16.51 -15.61
CA CYS A 184 9.18 16.97 -15.51
C CYS A 184 8.22 15.77 -15.55
N GLY A 185 6.98 16.01 -15.15
CA GLY A 185 5.89 15.03 -15.24
C GLY A 185 5.22 14.70 -13.91
N ALA A 186 4.41 13.65 -13.90
CA ALA A 186 3.67 13.29 -12.69
C ALA A 186 3.59 11.79 -12.45
N LYS A 187 3.35 11.43 -11.17
CA LYS A 187 2.97 10.09 -10.72
C LYS A 187 1.64 10.15 -9.97
N CYS A 188 0.73 9.23 -10.28
CA CYS A 188 -0.59 9.13 -9.66
C CYS A 188 -0.72 7.93 -8.75
N HIS A 189 -1.70 8.04 -7.84
CA HIS A 189 -1.98 7.00 -6.84
C HIS A 189 -0.77 6.67 -5.97
N GLN A 190 0.01 7.71 -5.59
CA GLN A 190 1.19 7.48 -4.78
C GLN A 190 0.81 7.35 -3.31
N THR A 191 0.72 6.09 -2.88
CA THR A 191 0.37 5.71 -1.51
C THR A 191 1.54 5.98 -0.57
N GLY A 192 1.38 6.89 0.38
CA GLY A 192 2.42 7.21 1.36
C GLY A 192 3.42 8.28 0.93
N SER A 193 3.23 8.89 -0.24
CA SER A 193 4.13 9.92 -0.76
C SER A 193 4.35 11.08 0.22
N ILE A 194 3.26 11.62 0.81
CA ILE A 194 3.32 12.72 1.78
C ILE A 194 4.07 12.31 3.05
N ASN A 195 4.00 11.03 3.44
CA ASN A 195 4.54 10.49 4.68
C ASN A 195 6.00 10.01 4.56
N SER A 196 6.65 10.29 3.44
CA SER A 196 8.00 9.83 3.11
C SER A 196 9.01 10.98 3.14
N HIS A 197 10.26 10.66 3.43
CA HIS A 197 11.38 11.60 3.36
C HIS A 197 11.92 11.71 1.93
N TRP A 198 11.82 10.60 1.17
CA TRP A 198 12.31 10.47 -0.19
C TRP A 198 11.35 9.68 -1.04
N HIS A 199 11.43 9.87 -2.34
CA HIS A 199 10.77 9.06 -3.35
C HIS A 199 11.81 8.35 -4.22
N ILE A 200 11.52 7.10 -4.62
CA ILE A 200 12.19 6.45 -5.76
C ILE A 200 11.21 6.45 -6.92
N PHE A 201 11.52 7.23 -7.94
CA PHE A 201 10.74 7.26 -9.18
C PHE A 201 11.20 6.11 -10.09
N MET A 202 10.22 5.45 -10.71
CA MET A 202 10.44 4.29 -11.59
C MET A 202 9.51 4.35 -12.79
N PRO A 203 9.91 3.76 -13.96
CA PRO A 203 8.99 3.58 -15.08
C PRO A 203 7.82 2.66 -14.70
N THR A 204 6.68 2.79 -15.40
CA THR A 204 5.47 1.99 -15.17
C THR A 204 5.28 0.86 -16.17
N ILE A 205 5.88 0.97 -17.34
CA ILE A 205 5.71 0.04 -18.48
C ILE A 205 7.05 -0.30 -19.14
N ALA A 206 7.05 -1.36 -19.94
CA ALA A 206 8.14 -1.60 -20.87
C ALA A 206 8.13 -0.51 -21.95
N MET A 207 9.30 -0.09 -22.38
CA MET A 207 9.52 1.06 -23.27
C MET A 207 10.32 0.66 -24.50
N GLY A 208 10.15 1.43 -25.58
CA GLY A 208 10.97 1.36 -26.78
C GLY A 208 11.99 2.50 -26.87
N GLU A 209 12.79 2.52 -27.93
CA GLU A 209 13.82 3.54 -28.15
C GLU A 209 13.25 4.97 -28.20
N ALA A 210 12.05 5.14 -28.77
CA ALA A 210 11.37 6.43 -28.84
C ALA A 210 10.93 6.97 -27.47
N ASP A 211 10.82 6.09 -26.45
CA ASP A 211 10.49 6.46 -25.08
C ASP A 211 11.73 6.68 -24.20
N ARG A 212 12.92 6.83 -24.78
CA ARG A 212 14.19 6.86 -24.07
C ARG A 212 14.20 7.87 -22.91
N ASP A 213 13.64 9.05 -23.11
CA ASP A 213 13.62 10.11 -22.09
C ASP A 213 12.66 9.81 -20.94
N TYR A 214 11.70 8.90 -21.11
CA TYR A 214 10.78 8.38 -20.11
C TYR A 214 11.33 7.16 -19.34
N ALA A 215 12.39 6.52 -19.88
CA ALA A 215 13.06 5.40 -19.24
C ALA A 215 14.02 5.89 -18.16
N VAL A 216 13.47 6.45 -17.07
CA VAL A 216 14.23 7.08 -16.00
C VAL A 216 13.85 6.55 -14.64
N SER A 217 14.87 6.34 -13.76
CA SER A 217 14.67 6.00 -12.34
C SER A 217 15.69 6.77 -11.50
N PHE A 218 15.22 7.34 -10.41
CA PHE A 218 16.04 8.19 -9.54
C PHE A 218 15.43 8.30 -8.13
N ALA A 219 16.24 8.71 -7.16
CA ALA A 219 15.76 9.14 -5.85
C ALA A 219 15.67 10.68 -5.79
N CYS A 220 14.61 11.16 -5.12
CA CYS A 220 14.34 12.59 -4.94
C CYS A 220 13.84 12.87 -3.53
N PRO A 221 14.37 13.88 -2.81
CA PRO A 221 13.81 14.32 -1.53
C PRO A 221 12.36 14.78 -1.70
N THR A 222 11.51 14.49 -0.72
CA THR A 222 10.08 14.87 -0.76
C THR A 222 9.86 16.39 -0.78
N ASP A 223 10.83 17.15 -0.30
CA ASP A 223 10.82 18.62 -0.26
C ASP A 223 11.72 19.28 -1.34
N ALA A 224 12.13 18.52 -2.37
CA ALA A 224 12.92 19.06 -3.49
C ALA A 224 12.22 20.26 -4.15
N GLU A 225 13.00 21.24 -4.58
CA GLU A 225 12.48 22.36 -5.38
C GLU A 225 11.83 21.82 -6.67
N GLY A 226 10.64 22.31 -7.04
CA GLY A 226 9.86 21.83 -8.18
C GLY A 226 8.93 20.63 -7.86
N LEU A 227 9.14 19.88 -6.76
CA LEU A 227 8.23 18.81 -6.36
C LEU A 227 7.07 19.32 -5.50
N TYR A 228 5.84 18.92 -5.81
CA TYR A 228 4.67 19.19 -4.98
C TYR A 228 3.63 18.07 -5.10
N MET A 229 2.73 17.99 -4.12
CA MET A 229 1.74 16.93 -4.04
C MET A 229 0.33 17.49 -3.87
N ILE A 230 -0.63 16.88 -4.57
CA ILE A 230 -2.06 17.17 -4.43
C ILE A 230 -2.74 15.97 -3.80
N TYR A 231 -3.34 16.19 -2.63
CA TYR A 231 -3.96 15.13 -1.83
C TYR A 231 -5.22 14.58 -2.49
N GLY A 232 -5.34 13.26 -2.59
CA GLY A 232 -6.46 12.58 -3.23
C GLY A 232 -7.78 12.79 -2.46
N ARG A 233 -8.83 13.25 -3.14
CA ARG A 233 -10.15 13.56 -2.54
C ARG A 233 -10.75 12.38 -1.77
N GLN A 234 -10.56 11.14 -2.25
CA GLN A 234 -11.11 9.94 -1.62
C GLN A 234 -10.50 9.66 -0.23
N SER A 235 -9.25 10.06 0.00
CA SER A 235 -8.59 9.95 1.31
C SER A 235 -9.02 11.06 2.29
N CYS A 236 -9.73 12.11 1.81
CA CYS A 236 -10.22 13.21 2.61
C CYS A 236 -11.57 12.87 3.25
N ASP A 237 -11.55 12.25 4.42
CA ASP A 237 -12.77 12.02 5.20
C ASP A 237 -13.08 13.25 6.06
N THR A 238 -14.06 14.06 5.62
CA THR A 238 -14.44 15.30 6.30
C THR A 238 -15.05 15.09 7.67
N ARG A 239 -15.56 13.89 7.98
CA ARG A 239 -16.03 13.55 9.34
C ARG A 239 -14.92 13.69 10.39
N LYS A 240 -13.66 13.63 9.99
CA LYS A 240 -12.50 13.91 10.87
C LYS A 240 -12.39 15.38 11.30
N LEU A 241 -13.15 16.28 10.72
CA LEU A 241 -13.24 17.69 11.11
C LEU A 241 -14.43 17.97 12.04
N GLU A 242 -15.30 16.99 12.26
CA GLU A 242 -16.42 17.07 13.17
C GLU A 242 -15.97 16.76 14.60
N ASP A 243 -16.71 17.26 15.58
CA ASP A 243 -16.50 16.90 16.98
C ASP A 243 -16.96 15.45 17.22
N GLY A 244 -16.05 14.64 17.76
CA GLY A 244 -16.36 13.25 18.06
C GLY A 244 -15.31 12.27 17.53
N CYS A 245 -15.58 10.97 17.70
CA CYS A 245 -14.64 9.91 17.29
C CYS A 245 -15.33 8.62 16.84
N ILE A 246 -16.67 8.54 16.89
CA ILE A 246 -17.42 7.33 16.55
C ILE A 246 -17.73 7.31 15.06
N ASP A 247 -18.27 8.40 14.52
CA ASP A 247 -18.75 8.48 13.15
C ASP A 247 -17.64 8.33 12.09
N VAL A 248 -16.39 8.63 12.42
CA VAL A 248 -15.24 8.40 11.55
C VAL A 248 -14.85 6.92 11.40
N GLY A 249 -15.36 6.03 12.25
CA GLY A 249 -15.01 4.61 12.27
C GLY A 249 -13.56 4.37 12.71
N ASN A 250 -12.59 4.31 11.78
CA ASN A 250 -11.18 4.23 12.11
C ASN A 250 -10.58 5.64 12.26
N ALA A 251 -10.74 6.23 13.44
CA ALA A 251 -10.30 7.61 13.70
C ALA A 251 -8.75 7.75 13.77
N LYS A 252 -8.06 6.70 14.20
CA LYS A 252 -6.63 6.76 14.51
C LYS A 252 -5.74 6.49 13.30
N PHE A 253 -6.20 5.68 12.37
CA PHE A 253 -5.43 5.22 11.22
C PHE A 253 -6.18 5.44 9.92
N GLY A 254 -5.44 5.65 8.82
CA GLY A 254 -6.05 5.85 7.50
C GLY A 254 -5.02 5.71 6.38
N GLY A 255 -5.52 5.51 5.15
CA GLY A 255 -4.70 5.52 3.95
C GLY A 255 -4.44 6.95 3.46
N GLN A 256 -3.53 7.07 2.49
CA GLN A 256 -3.22 8.31 1.80
C GLN A 256 -2.85 8.02 0.35
N GLU A 257 -3.43 8.78 -0.55
CA GLU A 257 -3.13 8.78 -1.97
C GLU A 257 -2.91 10.22 -2.43
N ALA A 258 -1.91 10.46 -3.27
CA ALA A 258 -1.66 11.77 -3.84
C ALA A 258 -1.25 11.69 -5.31
N LEU A 259 -1.47 12.79 -6.03
CA LEU A 259 -0.78 13.13 -7.25
C LEU A 259 0.55 13.77 -6.86
N VAL A 260 1.66 13.24 -7.35
CA VAL A 260 3.01 13.80 -7.18
C VAL A 260 3.44 14.41 -8.50
N VAL A 261 3.77 15.69 -8.49
CA VAL A 261 4.16 16.46 -9.68
C VAL A 261 5.60 16.92 -9.54
N LEU A 262 6.35 16.78 -10.62
CA LEU A 262 7.70 17.30 -10.80
C LEU A 262 7.65 18.41 -11.87
N ASP A 263 8.03 19.61 -11.49
CA ASP A 263 8.13 20.78 -12.35
C ASP A 263 9.57 21.25 -12.39
N HIS A 264 10.32 20.78 -13.39
CA HIS A 264 11.75 21.08 -13.60
C HIS A 264 12.62 20.74 -12.36
N VAL A 265 12.42 19.54 -11.80
CA VAL A 265 13.19 19.08 -10.63
C VAL A 265 14.57 18.63 -11.06
N PHE A 266 15.63 19.21 -10.46
CA PHE A 266 17.00 18.78 -10.68
C PHE A 266 17.36 17.55 -9.84
N ILE A 267 17.92 16.52 -10.47
CA ILE A 267 18.36 15.28 -9.86
C ILE A 267 19.86 15.13 -10.09
N PRO A 268 20.70 15.20 -9.04
CA PRO A 268 22.13 14.95 -9.13
C PRO A 268 22.46 13.53 -9.62
N ASN A 269 23.58 13.37 -10.31
CA ASN A 269 24.03 12.09 -10.87
C ASN A 269 24.07 10.95 -9.84
N GLU A 270 24.40 11.24 -8.58
CA GLU A 270 24.49 10.25 -7.50
C GLU A 270 23.15 9.62 -7.11
N TYR A 271 22.03 10.25 -7.47
CA TYR A 271 20.68 9.74 -7.22
C TYR A 271 19.98 9.16 -8.45
N ILE A 272 20.70 9.00 -9.56
CA ILE A 272 20.19 8.43 -10.80
C ILE A 272 20.48 6.93 -10.84
N PHE A 273 19.45 6.14 -11.19
CA PHE A 273 19.47 4.67 -11.23
C PHE A 273 19.10 4.09 -12.59
N LEU A 274 18.56 4.92 -13.51
CA LEU A 274 18.29 4.64 -14.91
C LEU A 274 18.15 5.97 -15.65
N ASN A 275 18.77 6.13 -16.83
CA ASN A 275 18.73 7.38 -17.60
C ASN A 275 18.76 7.13 -19.10
N GLY A 276 17.75 6.43 -19.59
CA GLY A 276 17.58 6.15 -21.02
C GLY A 276 17.86 4.71 -21.43
N GLU A 277 18.22 3.82 -20.51
CA GLU A 277 18.40 2.39 -20.78
C GLU A 277 17.01 1.71 -20.84
N TYR A 278 16.21 2.07 -21.83
CA TYR A 278 14.80 1.71 -21.98
C TYR A 278 14.55 0.19 -22.00
N GLU A 279 15.50 -0.61 -22.44
CA GLU A 279 15.41 -2.07 -22.44
C GLU A 279 15.22 -2.67 -21.03
N PHE A 280 15.65 -1.94 -19.99
CA PHE A 280 15.56 -2.35 -18.59
C PHE A 280 14.30 -1.84 -17.87
N ALA A 281 13.55 -0.91 -18.49
CA ALA A 281 12.32 -0.39 -17.89
C ALA A 281 11.31 -1.52 -17.55
N GLY A 282 11.08 -2.43 -18.50
CA GLY A 282 10.18 -3.57 -18.30
C GLY A 282 10.63 -4.52 -17.19
N MET A 283 11.94 -4.76 -17.06
CA MET A 283 12.51 -5.59 -15.97
C MET A 283 12.29 -4.95 -14.60
N MET A 284 12.54 -3.65 -14.46
CA MET A 284 12.35 -2.91 -13.22
C MET A 284 10.87 -2.97 -12.78
N VAL A 285 9.95 -2.75 -13.72
CA VAL A 285 8.50 -2.84 -13.49
C VAL A 285 8.09 -4.24 -13.03
N GLU A 286 8.56 -5.29 -13.70
CA GLU A 286 8.19 -6.68 -13.38
C GLU A 286 8.67 -7.07 -11.98
N ARG A 287 9.91 -6.71 -11.60
CA ARG A 287 10.49 -6.97 -10.29
C ARG A 287 9.76 -6.23 -9.18
N PHE A 288 9.56 -4.93 -9.33
CA PHE A 288 8.81 -4.13 -8.37
C PHE A 288 7.39 -4.68 -8.19
N ALA A 289 6.68 -4.88 -9.30
CA ALA A 289 5.32 -5.39 -9.25
C ALA A 289 5.24 -6.79 -8.61
N GLY A 290 6.23 -7.65 -8.84
CA GLY A 290 6.34 -8.96 -8.21
C GLY A 290 6.40 -8.86 -6.68
N TYR A 291 7.36 -8.11 -6.15
CA TYR A 291 7.49 -7.89 -4.69
C TYR A 291 6.22 -7.26 -4.10
N HIS A 292 5.61 -6.29 -4.80
CA HIS A 292 4.43 -5.61 -4.32
C HIS A 292 3.18 -6.50 -4.36
N ARG A 293 3.06 -7.40 -5.37
CA ARG A 293 1.99 -8.40 -5.46
C ARG A 293 2.06 -9.42 -4.32
N GLN A 294 3.27 -9.84 -3.92
CA GLN A 294 3.48 -10.66 -2.71
C GLN A 294 3.01 -9.94 -1.45
N SER A 295 3.32 -8.64 -1.31
CA SER A 295 2.95 -7.82 -0.15
C SER A 295 1.46 -7.88 0.18
N TYR A 296 0.59 -8.01 -0.83
CA TYR A 296 -0.85 -8.13 -0.61
C TYR A 296 -1.26 -9.41 0.12
N GLY A 297 -0.50 -10.50 0.00
CA GLY A 297 -0.70 -11.72 0.80
C GLY A 297 -0.42 -11.55 2.30
N GLY A 298 0.14 -10.40 2.70
CA GLY A 298 0.30 -10.00 4.09
C GLY A 298 -0.64 -8.85 4.47
N CYS A 299 -0.45 -7.67 3.86
CA CYS A 299 -1.16 -6.46 4.29
C CYS A 299 -2.69 -6.56 4.17
N LYS A 300 -3.21 -7.07 3.06
CA LYS A 300 -4.67 -7.22 2.89
C LYS A 300 -5.24 -8.30 3.81
N VAL A 301 -4.46 -9.34 4.10
CA VAL A 301 -4.85 -10.38 5.07
C VAL A 301 -4.97 -9.81 6.47
N GLY A 302 -4.02 -8.98 6.91
CA GLY A 302 -4.08 -8.35 8.24
C GLY A 302 -5.27 -7.40 8.40
N VAL A 303 -5.61 -6.63 7.36
CA VAL A 303 -6.84 -5.81 7.35
C VAL A 303 -8.09 -6.72 7.31
N GLY A 304 -8.07 -7.79 6.53
CA GLY A 304 -9.14 -8.79 6.46
C GLY A 304 -9.44 -9.42 7.82
N ASP A 305 -8.41 -9.76 8.61
CA ASP A 305 -8.57 -10.27 9.98
C ASP A 305 -9.42 -9.30 10.84
N VAL A 306 -9.17 -8.00 10.72
CA VAL A 306 -9.93 -6.98 11.48
C VAL A 306 -11.36 -6.84 10.98
N VAL A 307 -11.59 -6.88 9.66
CA VAL A 307 -12.94 -6.84 9.07
C VAL A 307 -13.75 -8.06 9.49
N ILE A 308 -13.16 -9.27 9.47
CA ILE A 308 -13.80 -10.51 9.92
C ILE A 308 -14.16 -10.41 11.42
N GLY A 309 -13.22 -9.95 12.24
CA GLY A 309 -13.43 -9.73 13.66
C GLY A 309 -14.56 -8.72 13.95
N ALA A 310 -14.62 -7.64 13.19
CA ALA A 310 -15.67 -6.63 13.30
C ALA A 310 -17.05 -7.18 12.90
N ALA A 311 -17.12 -7.97 11.83
CA ALA A 311 -18.37 -8.63 11.40
C ALA A 311 -18.86 -9.65 12.45
N ALA A 312 -17.95 -10.44 13.04
CA ALA A 312 -18.26 -11.36 14.11
C ALA A 312 -18.79 -10.64 15.36
N LEU A 313 -18.16 -9.52 15.75
CA LEU A 313 -18.58 -8.70 16.89
C LEU A 313 -19.94 -8.04 16.63
N ALA A 314 -20.20 -7.57 15.41
CA ALA A 314 -21.52 -7.05 15.02
C ALA A 314 -22.61 -8.12 15.12
N ALA A 315 -22.32 -9.35 14.68
CA ALA A 315 -23.24 -10.48 14.84
C ALA A 315 -23.54 -10.79 16.32
N GLU A 316 -22.53 -10.75 17.18
CA GLU A 316 -22.67 -10.94 18.63
C GLU A 316 -23.53 -9.83 19.24
N TYR A 317 -23.28 -8.56 18.91
CA TYR A 317 -24.04 -7.42 19.43
C TYR A 317 -25.48 -7.39 18.92
N ASN A 318 -25.75 -8.02 17.78
CA ASN A 318 -27.09 -8.25 17.25
C ASN A 318 -27.76 -9.54 17.81
N GLY A 319 -27.04 -10.36 18.59
CA GLY A 319 -27.55 -11.61 19.16
C GLY A 319 -27.78 -12.75 18.15
N VAL A 320 -27.09 -12.70 16.99
CA VAL A 320 -27.23 -13.66 15.87
C VAL A 320 -25.99 -14.53 15.63
N GLU A 321 -24.99 -14.46 16.50
CA GLU A 321 -23.70 -15.15 16.34
C GLU A 321 -23.83 -16.69 16.28
N LYS A 322 -24.94 -17.25 16.77
CA LYS A 322 -25.22 -18.69 16.77
C LYS A 322 -25.93 -19.19 15.51
N ALA A 323 -26.49 -18.27 14.72
CA ALA A 323 -27.22 -18.62 13.50
C ALA A 323 -26.30 -19.30 12.47
N SER A 324 -26.76 -20.40 11.84
CA SER A 324 -25.94 -21.19 10.92
C SER A 324 -25.43 -20.36 9.73
N HIS A 325 -26.31 -19.56 9.12
CA HIS A 325 -25.96 -18.72 7.98
C HIS A 325 -24.94 -17.60 8.33
N ILE A 326 -24.87 -17.15 9.60
CA ILE A 326 -23.83 -16.22 10.06
C ILE A 326 -22.50 -16.95 10.20
N LYS A 327 -22.51 -18.15 10.79
CA LYS A 327 -21.31 -19.00 10.91
C LYS A 327 -20.75 -19.34 9.55
N ASP A 328 -21.60 -19.73 8.60
CA ASP A 328 -21.17 -20.07 7.23
C ASP A 328 -20.48 -18.87 6.54
N LYS A 329 -20.99 -17.64 6.71
CA LYS A 329 -20.37 -16.42 6.21
C LYS A 329 -18.98 -16.17 6.82
N LEU A 330 -18.85 -16.29 8.15
CA LEU A 330 -17.58 -16.11 8.85
C LEU A 330 -16.55 -17.18 8.45
N ILE A 331 -16.99 -18.43 8.21
CA ILE A 331 -16.14 -19.51 7.68
C ILE A 331 -15.62 -19.13 6.28
N GLU A 332 -16.51 -18.68 5.39
CA GLU A 332 -16.11 -18.29 4.03
C GLU A 332 -15.16 -17.08 4.05
N MET A 333 -15.43 -16.05 4.84
CA MET A 333 -14.55 -14.91 5.00
C MET A 333 -13.14 -15.35 5.45
N THR A 334 -13.08 -16.26 6.44
CA THR A 334 -11.81 -16.81 6.94
C THR A 334 -11.11 -17.64 5.87
N HIS A 335 -11.84 -18.50 5.14
CA HIS A 335 -11.31 -19.30 4.03
C HIS A 335 -10.64 -18.44 2.96
N LEU A 336 -11.32 -17.38 2.52
CA LEU A 336 -10.80 -16.45 1.53
C LEU A 336 -9.54 -15.72 2.03
N ASN A 337 -9.57 -15.25 3.28
CA ASN A 337 -8.46 -14.52 3.88
C ASN A 337 -7.21 -15.39 4.06
N GLU A 338 -7.37 -16.60 4.60
CA GLU A 338 -6.24 -17.54 4.78
C GLU A 338 -5.72 -18.09 3.43
N THR A 339 -6.57 -18.17 2.40
CA THR A 339 -6.11 -18.50 1.04
C THR A 339 -5.16 -17.41 0.50
N LEU A 340 -5.46 -16.12 0.72
CA LEU A 340 -4.53 -15.03 0.35
C LEU A 340 -3.20 -15.15 1.10
N TYR A 341 -3.24 -15.42 2.40
CA TYR A 341 -2.04 -15.61 3.20
C TYR A 341 -1.18 -16.76 2.68
N SER A 342 -1.82 -17.89 2.38
CA SER A 342 -1.14 -19.07 1.83
C SER A 342 -0.44 -18.76 0.51
N CYS A 343 -1.07 -17.96 -0.38
CA CYS A 343 -0.44 -17.49 -1.63
C CYS A 343 0.79 -16.59 -1.36
N GLY A 344 0.70 -15.68 -0.39
CA GLY A 344 1.81 -14.82 0.02
C GLY A 344 3.01 -15.60 0.55
N ILE A 345 2.75 -16.64 1.34
CA ILE A 345 3.79 -17.55 1.85
C ILE A 345 4.38 -18.39 0.72
N ALA A 346 3.53 -18.98 -0.14
CA ALA A 346 3.99 -19.84 -1.24
C ALA A 346 4.93 -19.11 -2.19
N CYS A 347 4.58 -17.90 -2.65
CA CYS A 347 5.46 -17.14 -3.54
C CYS A 347 6.76 -16.67 -2.87
N SER A 348 6.80 -16.60 -1.54
CA SER A 348 8.01 -16.34 -0.77
C SER A 348 8.94 -17.55 -0.73
N CYS A 349 8.39 -18.74 -0.49
CA CYS A 349 9.16 -19.98 -0.35
C CYS A 349 9.76 -20.45 -1.67
N GLU A 350 9.08 -20.22 -2.80
CA GLU A 350 9.53 -20.62 -4.15
C GLU A 350 10.39 -19.54 -4.84
N GLY A 351 10.83 -18.51 -4.10
CA GLY A 351 11.72 -17.47 -4.60
C GLY A 351 13.11 -17.99 -4.95
N CYS A 352 13.92 -17.12 -5.57
CA CYS A 352 15.30 -17.47 -5.94
C CYS A 352 16.25 -16.25 -5.84
N PRO A 353 17.57 -16.47 -5.73
CA PRO A 353 18.55 -15.40 -5.80
C PRO A 353 18.53 -14.68 -7.16
N THR A 354 18.72 -13.37 -7.15
CA THR A 354 19.00 -12.58 -8.36
C THR A 354 20.49 -12.60 -8.69
N LYS A 355 20.88 -12.12 -9.86
CA LYS A 355 22.30 -11.94 -10.20
C LYS A 355 23.02 -10.98 -9.23
N ALA A 356 22.32 -10.00 -8.70
CA ALA A 356 22.85 -9.03 -7.74
C ALA A 356 23.02 -9.61 -6.30
N GLY A 357 22.54 -10.84 -6.06
CA GLY A 357 22.66 -11.52 -4.78
C GLY A 357 21.50 -11.30 -3.81
N ASN A 358 20.58 -10.36 -4.05
CA ASN A 358 19.34 -10.30 -3.27
C ASN A 358 18.35 -11.38 -3.74
N TYR A 359 17.30 -11.62 -2.95
CA TYR A 359 16.37 -12.73 -3.16
C TYR A 359 15.03 -12.22 -3.73
N GLN A 360 14.60 -12.79 -4.87
CA GLN A 360 13.37 -12.46 -5.55
C GLN A 360 12.29 -13.50 -5.31
N ILE A 361 11.04 -13.04 -5.18
CA ILE A 361 9.84 -13.88 -5.06
C ILE A 361 9.60 -14.69 -6.34
N ASP A 362 8.86 -15.81 -6.24
CA ASP A 362 8.30 -16.45 -7.43
C ASP A 362 7.25 -15.57 -8.10
N LEU A 363 7.55 -15.17 -9.35
CA LEU A 363 6.71 -14.22 -10.09
C LEU A 363 5.35 -14.80 -10.47
N LEU A 364 5.26 -16.10 -10.81
CA LEU A 364 3.98 -16.74 -11.15
C LEU A 364 3.05 -16.75 -9.95
N LEU A 365 3.54 -17.23 -8.81
CA LEU A 365 2.76 -17.31 -7.57
C LEU A 365 2.39 -15.94 -7.02
N ALA A 366 3.27 -14.93 -7.16
CA ALA A 366 2.94 -13.54 -6.81
C ALA A 366 1.80 -12.97 -7.66
N ASN A 367 1.77 -13.30 -8.96
CA ASN A 367 0.66 -12.96 -9.85
C ASN A 367 -0.63 -13.70 -9.49
N VAL A 368 -0.56 -14.96 -9.09
CA VAL A 368 -1.71 -15.73 -8.58
C VAL A 368 -2.24 -15.12 -7.29
N CYS A 369 -1.35 -14.78 -6.35
CA CYS A 369 -1.71 -14.06 -5.12
C CYS A 369 -2.50 -12.79 -5.44
N LYS A 370 -1.93 -11.94 -6.28
CA LYS A 370 -2.58 -10.67 -6.66
C LYS A 370 -3.89 -10.88 -7.41
N GLN A 371 -4.00 -11.88 -8.28
CA GLN A 371 -5.24 -12.19 -8.99
C GLN A 371 -6.38 -12.56 -8.00
N ASN A 372 -6.08 -13.26 -6.92
CA ASN A 372 -7.03 -13.56 -5.85
C ASN A 372 -7.38 -12.30 -5.05
N VAL A 373 -6.39 -11.46 -4.75
CA VAL A 373 -6.59 -10.17 -4.07
C VAL A 373 -7.53 -9.24 -4.83
N THR A 374 -7.62 -9.32 -6.15
CA THR A 374 -8.60 -8.53 -6.92
C THR A 374 -10.06 -8.93 -6.69
N ARG A 375 -10.31 -10.04 -5.99
CA ARG A 375 -11.63 -10.66 -5.81
C ARG A 375 -12.01 -10.86 -4.34
N PHE A 376 -11.14 -11.47 -3.55
CA PHE A 376 -11.47 -11.93 -2.19
C PHE A 376 -11.77 -10.80 -1.19
N PRO A 377 -11.05 -9.67 -1.17
CA PRO A 377 -11.43 -8.54 -0.31
C PRO A 377 -12.83 -7.99 -0.61
N TYR A 378 -13.27 -8.03 -1.87
CA TYR A 378 -14.63 -7.62 -2.24
C TYR A 378 -15.69 -8.59 -1.69
N GLU A 379 -15.42 -9.88 -1.75
CA GLU A 379 -16.35 -10.89 -1.20
C GLU A 379 -16.37 -10.86 0.32
N ILE A 380 -15.23 -10.69 0.98
CA ILE A 380 -15.15 -10.52 2.44
C ILE A 380 -15.97 -9.31 2.88
N VAL A 381 -15.86 -8.17 2.20
CA VAL A 381 -16.65 -6.96 2.50
C VAL A 381 -18.14 -7.21 2.27
N ARG A 382 -18.53 -7.83 1.14
CA ARG A 382 -19.93 -8.16 0.86
C ARG A 382 -20.55 -9.02 1.96
N LEU A 383 -19.80 -10.00 2.49
CA LEU A 383 -20.26 -10.85 3.58
C LEU A 383 -20.34 -10.07 4.91
N ALA A 384 -19.41 -9.14 5.16
CA ALA A 384 -19.45 -8.26 6.32
C ALA A 384 -20.67 -7.32 6.29
N GLU A 385 -20.98 -6.73 5.13
CA GLU A 385 -22.17 -5.91 4.91
C GLU A 385 -23.47 -6.71 5.15
N ASP A 386 -23.53 -7.95 4.65
CA ASP A 386 -24.68 -8.85 4.85
C ASP A 386 -24.87 -9.23 6.33
N ILE A 387 -23.79 -9.42 7.09
CA ILE A 387 -23.84 -9.65 8.54
C ILE A 387 -24.30 -8.40 9.29
N ALA A 388 -23.79 -7.22 8.93
CA ALA A 388 -24.16 -5.95 9.56
C ALA A 388 -25.61 -5.54 9.25
N GLY A 389 -26.08 -5.87 8.05
CA GLY A 389 -27.44 -5.55 7.57
C GLY A 389 -27.66 -4.05 7.37
N GLY A 390 -28.92 -3.67 7.17
CA GLY A 390 -29.33 -2.29 6.90
C GLY A 390 -29.03 -1.30 8.03
N LEU A 391 -28.80 -1.79 9.24
CA LEU A 391 -28.47 -0.97 10.39
C LEU A 391 -27.21 -0.13 10.18
N MET A 392 -26.23 -0.68 9.49
CA MET A 392 -24.99 0.01 9.15
C MET A 392 -25.23 1.33 8.37
N VAL A 393 -26.28 1.35 7.53
CA VAL A 393 -26.63 2.52 6.69
C VAL A 393 -27.53 3.50 7.43
N THR A 394 -28.38 3.01 8.33
CA THR A 394 -29.39 3.85 9.04
C THR A 394 -28.94 4.33 10.41
N MET A 395 -27.77 3.94 10.88
CA MET A 395 -27.24 4.36 12.18
C MET A 395 -27.11 5.90 12.23
N PRO A 396 -27.79 6.60 13.18
CA PRO A 396 -27.67 8.03 13.36
C PRO A 396 -26.24 8.46 13.75
N SER A 397 -25.96 9.75 13.66
CA SER A 397 -24.67 10.30 14.07
C SER A 397 -24.46 10.20 15.59
N GLU A 398 -23.21 10.22 16.03
CA GLU A 398 -22.90 10.26 17.46
C GLU A 398 -23.47 11.50 18.17
N THR A 399 -23.72 12.58 17.44
CA THR A 399 -24.35 13.79 17.94
C THR A 399 -25.85 13.56 18.20
N ASP A 400 -26.54 12.78 17.34
CA ASP A 400 -27.95 12.44 17.56
C ASP A 400 -28.16 11.62 18.85
N PHE A 401 -27.26 10.68 19.15
CA PHE A 401 -27.30 9.90 20.39
C PHE A 401 -27.07 10.73 21.66
N LYS A 402 -26.52 11.93 21.52
CA LYS A 402 -26.25 12.88 22.63
C LYS A 402 -27.23 14.05 22.67
N SER A 403 -28.20 14.09 21.77
CA SER A 403 -29.09 15.23 21.61
C SER A 403 -30.19 15.26 22.69
N ASP A 404 -30.32 16.41 23.36
CA ASP A 404 -31.36 16.72 24.34
C ASP A 404 -32.61 17.34 23.69
N THR A 405 -32.65 17.40 22.32
CA THR A 405 -33.81 17.95 21.59
C THR A 405 -35.03 17.06 21.80
N VAL A 406 -36.08 17.61 22.39
CA VAL A 406 -37.33 16.92 22.65
C VAL A 406 -38.17 16.79 21.38
N VAL A 407 -38.57 15.55 21.04
CA VAL A 407 -39.35 15.25 19.83
C VAL A 407 -40.51 14.26 20.13
N GLY A 408 -40.40 13.43 21.17
CA GLY A 408 -41.39 12.46 21.55
C GLY A 408 -42.64 13.09 22.17
N ARG A 409 -43.83 12.44 22.04
CA ARG A 409 -45.08 12.94 22.62
C ARG A 409 -45.06 12.95 24.16
N GLU A 410 -44.24 12.12 24.78
CA GLU A 410 -44.06 12.03 26.22
C GLU A 410 -42.85 12.79 26.74
N GLY A 411 -42.23 13.65 25.88
CA GLY A 411 -41.08 14.46 26.24
C GLY A 411 -39.74 13.75 25.98
N GLU A 412 -39.72 12.65 25.22
CA GLU A 412 -38.51 11.92 24.87
C GLU A 412 -37.59 12.75 23.97
N THR A 413 -36.29 12.70 24.24
CA THR A 413 -35.27 13.37 23.41
C THR A 413 -34.87 12.49 22.24
N ILE A 414 -34.21 13.10 21.22
CA ILE A 414 -33.62 12.37 20.10
C ILE A 414 -32.62 11.31 20.64
N GLY A 415 -31.78 11.68 21.63
CA GLY A 415 -30.81 10.77 22.22
C GLY A 415 -31.46 9.53 22.89
N GLU A 416 -32.56 9.73 23.65
CA GLU A 416 -33.31 8.63 24.24
C GLU A 416 -33.95 7.73 23.18
N ILE A 417 -34.56 8.32 22.14
CA ILE A 417 -35.15 7.59 21.01
C ILE A 417 -34.09 6.78 20.28
N CYS A 418 -32.95 7.39 19.95
CA CYS A 418 -31.83 6.69 19.31
C CYS A 418 -31.33 5.53 20.21
N SER A 419 -31.12 5.78 21.49
CA SER A 419 -30.69 4.76 22.46
C SER A 419 -31.66 3.59 22.56
N LYS A 420 -32.97 3.85 22.53
CA LYS A 420 -34.04 2.85 22.58
C LYS A 420 -34.08 1.98 21.31
N TYR A 421 -34.15 2.60 20.13
CA TYR A 421 -34.39 1.87 18.89
C TYR A 421 -33.14 1.28 18.27
N PHE A 422 -31.97 1.77 18.63
CA PHE A 422 -30.69 1.19 18.23
C PHE A 422 -30.05 0.31 19.31
N ALA A 423 -30.76 -0.02 20.37
CA ALA A 423 -30.32 -1.01 21.35
C ALA A 423 -30.10 -2.37 20.67
N GLY A 424 -29.05 -3.05 21.08
CA GLY A 424 -28.70 -4.41 20.61
C GLY A 424 -29.09 -5.47 21.65
N ARG A 425 -28.29 -6.52 21.71
CA ARG A 425 -28.38 -7.57 22.70
C ARG A 425 -28.29 -7.00 24.13
N GLU A 426 -29.01 -7.58 25.07
CA GLU A 426 -28.90 -7.27 26.51
C GLU A 426 -27.43 -7.36 26.98
N GLY A 427 -26.99 -6.37 27.76
CA GLY A 427 -25.62 -6.23 28.24
C GLY A 427 -24.63 -5.54 27.25
N VAL A 428 -25.05 -5.21 26.03
CA VAL A 428 -24.28 -4.43 25.08
C VAL A 428 -24.76 -2.98 25.09
N SER A 429 -23.84 -2.04 25.35
CA SER A 429 -24.19 -0.62 25.26
C SER A 429 -24.51 -0.20 23.83
N THR A 430 -25.44 0.73 23.66
CA THR A 430 -25.79 1.28 22.35
C THR A 430 -24.60 1.96 21.70
N GLU A 431 -23.74 2.63 22.49
CA GLU A 431 -22.50 3.23 22.01
C GLU A 431 -21.55 2.18 21.40
N ASN A 432 -21.32 1.05 22.07
CA ASN A 432 -20.45 0.00 21.51
C ASN A 432 -21.02 -0.57 20.20
N ARG A 433 -22.35 -0.71 20.13
CA ARG A 433 -23.01 -1.12 18.90
C ARG A 433 -22.85 -0.08 17.79
N GLN A 434 -22.99 1.20 18.10
CA GLN A 434 -22.72 2.30 17.17
C GLN A 434 -21.28 2.27 16.66
N ARG A 435 -20.30 2.14 17.56
CA ARG A 435 -18.87 2.08 17.22
C ARG A 435 -18.55 0.97 16.21
N ILE A 436 -19.06 -0.25 16.45
CA ILE A 436 -18.77 -1.37 15.55
C ILE A 436 -19.47 -1.21 14.19
N MET A 437 -20.68 -0.68 14.14
CA MET A 437 -21.39 -0.41 12.89
C MET A 437 -20.70 0.70 12.07
N ARG A 438 -20.25 1.79 12.71
CA ARG A 438 -19.49 2.85 12.07
C ARG A 438 -18.14 2.36 11.57
N PHE A 439 -17.47 1.52 12.35
CA PHE A 439 -16.21 0.92 11.93
C PHE A 439 -16.41 0.04 10.68
N LEU A 440 -17.41 -0.81 10.65
CA LEU A 440 -17.76 -1.62 9.47
C LEU A 440 -18.13 -0.73 8.27
N GLU A 441 -18.98 0.28 8.46
CA GLU A 441 -19.33 1.23 7.40
C GLU A 441 -18.08 1.88 6.81
N ASN A 442 -17.17 2.38 7.65
CA ASN A 442 -15.92 2.99 7.21
C ASN A 442 -15.02 2.02 6.44
N MET A 443 -14.90 0.75 6.90
CA MET A 443 -14.09 -0.29 6.24
C MET A 443 -14.72 -0.82 4.95
N CYS A 444 -16.04 -0.86 4.86
CA CYS A 444 -16.74 -1.45 3.72
C CYS A 444 -17.12 -0.41 2.66
N LEU A 445 -17.57 0.77 3.05
CA LEU A 445 -18.14 1.80 2.18
C LEU A 445 -17.39 3.14 2.23
N GLY A 446 -16.75 3.45 3.38
CA GLY A 446 -16.13 4.75 3.64
C GLY A 446 -14.70 4.88 3.10
N ALA A 447 -13.96 5.87 3.63
CA ALA A 447 -12.61 6.18 3.19
C ALA A 447 -11.60 5.04 3.40
N ALA A 448 -11.77 4.22 4.43
CA ALA A 448 -10.90 3.06 4.68
C ALA A 448 -11.07 1.93 3.66
N ALA A 449 -12.22 1.86 2.97
CA ALA A 449 -12.45 0.90 1.88
C ALA A 449 -11.49 1.10 0.71
N VAL A 450 -10.96 2.29 0.50
CA VAL A 450 -9.94 2.57 -0.54
C VAL A 450 -8.75 1.66 -0.38
N GLY A 451 -8.14 1.64 0.80
CA GLY A 451 -6.97 0.81 1.09
C GLY A 451 -7.25 -0.70 1.07
N TYR A 452 -8.46 -1.13 1.35
CA TYR A 452 -8.80 -2.56 1.37
C TYR A 452 -9.36 -3.07 0.04
N ARG A 453 -10.26 -2.34 -0.61
CA ARG A 453 -10.96 -2.74 -1.85
C ARG A 453 -10.28 -2.19 -3.11
N THR A 454 -10.19 -0.87 -3.24
CA THR A 454 -9.76 -0.21 -4.49
C THR A 454 -8.30 -0.49 -4.80
N GLU A 455 -7.40 -0.38 -3.82
CA GLU A 455 -6.00 -0.76 -3.98
C GLU A 455 -5.84 -2.26 -4.28
N SER A 456 -6.68 -3.12 -3.68
CA SER A 456 -6.70 -4.55 -3.98
C SER A 456 -6.99 -4.83 -5.46
N LEU A 457 -7.79 -3.99 -6.10
CA LEU A 457 -8.10 -4.12 -7.51
C LEU A 457 -7.00 -3.53 -8.41
N HIS A 458 -6.54 -2.32 -8.12
CA HIS A 458 -5.69 -1.53 -9.03
C HIS A 458 -4.21 -1.48 -8.65
N GLY A 459 -3.85 -1.58 -7.38
CA GLY A 459 -2.46 -1.53 -6.93
C GLY A 459 -1.62 -2.65 -7.55
N ALA A 460 -0.37 -2.38 -7.89
CA ALA A 460 0.53 -3.28 -8.63
C ALA A 460 -0.04 -3.84 -9.95
N GLY A 461 -0.84 -3.03 -10.65
CA GLY A 461 -1.41 -3.33 -11.95
C GLY A 461 -2.84 -3.89 -11.90
N SER A 462 -3.54 -3.76 -13.03
CA SER A 462 -4.92 -4.22 -13.21
C SER A 462 -5.04 -5.75 -13.19
N PRO A 463 -6.26 -6.32 -12.97
CA PRO A 463 -6.48 -7.78 -13.09
C PRO A 463 -6.00 -8.37 -14.41
N GLN A 464 -6.08 -7.63 -15.51
CA GLN A 464 -5.58 -8.08 -16.81
C GLN A 464 -4.06 -8.22 -16.82
N ALA A 465 -3.32 -7.36 -16.14
CA ALA A 465 -1.87 -7.47 -16.06
C ALA A 465 -1.44 -8.80 -15.41
N GLN A 466 -2.09 -9.21 -14.30
CA GLN A 466 -1.81 -10.50 -13.68
C GLN A 466 -2.15 -11.67 -14.59
N ARG A 467 -3.28 -11.63 -15.32
CA ARG A 467 -3.67 -12.69 -16.26
C ARG A 467 -2.66 -12.88 -17.38
N VAL A 468 -2.15 -11.79 -17.94
CA VAL A 468 -1.11 -11.83 -18.99
C VAL A 468 0.15 -12.50 -18.42
N MET A 469 0.59 -12.13 -17.21
CA MET A 469 1.78 -12.70 -16.58
C MET A 469 1.58 -14.19 -16.24
N ILE A 470 0.42 -14.57 -15.70
CA ILE A 470 0.08 -15.97 -15.41
C ILE A 470 0.08 -16.80 -16.71
N ALA A 471 -0.48 -16.28 -17.79
CA ALA A 471 -0.47 -16.97 -19.09
C ALA A 471 0.95 -17.16 -19.63
N ARG A 472 1.80 -16.13 -19.50
CA ARG A 472 3.20 -16.15 -19.95
C ARG A 472 4.05 -17.13 -19.13
N GLN A 473 3.87 -17.17 -17.80
CA GLN A 473 4.70 -17.93 -16.87
C GLN A 473 4.15 -19.32 -16.56
N GLY A 474 2.86 -19.58 -16.84
CA GLY A 474 2.15 -20.80 -16.43
C GLY A 474 2.53 -22.09 -17.16
N ASN A 475 3.50 -22.06 -18.09
CA ASN A 475 4.09 -23.20 -18.80
C ASN A 475 3.04 -24.18 -19.36
N ILE A 476 2.06 -23.69 -20.11
CA ILE A 476 1.00 -24.52 -20.70
C ILE A 476 1.54 -25.61 -21.62
N GLN A 477 2.63 -25.35 -22.36
CA GLN A 477 3.24 -26.34 -23.23
C GLN A 477 3.85 -27.50 -22.44
N GLY A 478 4.51 -27.23 -21.32
CA GLY A 478 4.99 -28.28 -20.40
C GLY A 478 3.85 -29.12 -19.85
N LYS A 479 2.73 -28.50 -19.45
CA LYS A 479 1.52 -29.22 -18.98
C LYS A 479 0.91 -30.09 -20.05
N LYS A 480 0.86 -29.63 -21.32
CA LYS A 480 0.43 -30.47 -22.46
C LYS A 480 1.31 -31.69 -22.62
N LYS A 481 2.64 -31.54 -22.48
CA LYS A 481 3.57 -32.66 -22.58
C LYS A 481 3.31 -33.69 -21.47
N LEU A 482 3.06 -33.27 -20.23
CA LEU A 482 2.69 -34.16 -19.14
C LEU A 482 1.40 -34.94 -19.46
N ALA A 483 0.37 -34.25 -19.96
CA ALA A 483 -0.90 -34.89 -20.35
C ALA A 483 -0.73 -35.90 -21.49
N LYS A 484 0.04 -35.55 -22.52
CA LYS A 484 0.35 -36.50 -23.65
C LYS A 484 1.04 -37.76 -23.10
N ASN A 485 2.05 -37.60 -22.22
CA ASN A 485 2.77 -38.73 -21.66
C ASN A 485 1.84 -39.68 -20.88
N ILE A 486 0.96 -39.16 -20.04
CA ILE A 486 0.01 -39.96 -19.24
C ILE A 486 -1.06 -40.59 -20.11
N ALA A 487 -1.55 -39.88 -21.12
CA ALA A 487 -2.55 -40.36 -22.04
C ALA A 487 -2.00 -41.35 -23.11
N GLY A 488 -0.71 -41.61 -23.14
CA GLY A 488 -0.06 -42.50 -24.13
C GLY A 488 -0.08 -41.96 -25.56
N ILE A 489 -0.22 -40.62 -25.70
CA ILE A 489 -0.20 -39.99 -27.05
C ILE A 489 1.23 -39.95 -27.56
N LYS A 490 1.51 -40.64 -28.64
CA LYS A 490 2.79 -40.63 -29.36
C LYS A 490 2.81 -39.44 -30.33
N GLU A 491 3.95 -38.75 -30.44
CA GLU A 491 4.17 -37.69 -31.45
C GLU A 491 4.46 -38.28 -32.79
#